data_e4f169214cefb6a417f91f6a8e66ea55
#
_entry.id   e4f169214cefb6a417f91f6a8e66ea55
#
_cell.length_a   1.000
_cell.length_b   1.000
_cell.length_c   1.000
_cell.angle_alpha   90.00
_cell.angle_beta   90.00
_cell.angle_gamma   90.00
#
_symmetry.space_group_name_H-M   'P 1'
#
loop_
_entity.id
_entity.type
_entity.pdbx_description
1 polymer ?
#
loop_
_entity_poly.entity_id
_entity_poly.type
_entity_poly.pdbx_seq_one_letter_code
_entity_poly.pdbx_strand_id
1 'polypeptide(L)'
;IEWVTKSLEAGKHVLCEKPLGLNAIETAAMFDTAARNGRLLIEAVWGRWHPRFARMVQLVTAGAIGDIEHIETAFTFTSEMTDNYRLNPSMGGGALLDVGCYQAHAWVALTKGAADFSITELARTVGPTGIDLTTDVNVRINNNVTAHAVSSFALPSKQQFIVSGTR
;
A
#
# COMPACT_ATOMS: atom_id res chain seq x y z
N ILE A 1 -11.49 12.15 -0.31
CA ILE A 1 -12.21 12.31 0.96
C ILE A 1 -13.66 12.81 0.77
N GLU A 2 -13.90 13.89 0.02
CA GLU A 2 -15.21 14.55 -0.09
C GLU A 2 -16.35 13.57 -0.49
N TRP A 3 -16.21 12.85 -1.59
CA TRP A 3 -17.25 11.94 -2.08
C TRP A 3 -17.48 10.72 -1.18
N VAL A 4 -16.40 10.21 -0.56
CA VAL A 4 -16.52 9.13 0.44
C VAL A 4 -17.35 9.60 1.62
N THR A 5 -17.03 10.76 2.20
CA THR A 5 -17.74 11.33 3.34
C THR A 5 -19.22 11.57 3.02
N LYS A 6 -19.52 12.26 1.91
CA LYS A 6 -20.90 12.52 1.47
C LYS A 6 -21.72 11.24 1.27
N SER A 7 -21.08 10.20 0.69
CA SER A 7 -21.76 8.91 0.46
C SER A 7 -22.08 8.19 1.77
N LEU A 8 -21.12 8.18 2.72
CA LEU A 8 -21.31 7.58 4.04
C LEU A 8 -22.41 8.31 4.84
N GLU A 9 -22.42 9.64 4.82
CA GLU A 9 -23.42 10.47 5.48
C GLU A 9 -24.81 10.29 4.84
N ALA A 10 -24.88 10.04 3.53
CA ALA A 10 -26.09 9.65 2.83
C ALA A 10 -26.52 8.19 3.08
N GLY A 11 -25.89 7.50 4.03
CA GLY A 11 -26.26 6.15 4.44
C GLY A 11 -25.81 5.04 3.48
N LYS A 12 -24.81 5.27 2.63
CA LYS A 12 -24.30 4.27 1.68
C LYS A 12 -23.06 3.55 2.24
N HIS A 13 -22.92 2.27 1.90
CA HIS A 13 -21.61 1.59 1.99
C HIS A 13 -20.74 2.07 0.84
N VAL A 14 -19.44 2.18 1.07
CA VAL A 14 -18.49 2.74 0.09
C VAL A 14 -17.38 1.76 -0.19
N LEU A 15 -17.13 1.51 -1.47
CA LEU A 15 -15.90 0.92 -2.00
C LEU A 15 -15.17 2.05 -2.73
N CYS A 16 -14.02 2.44 -2.22
CA CYS A 16 -13.23 3.56 -2.76
C CYS A 16 -11.95 3.05 -3.40
N GLU A 17 -11.60 3.59 -4.57
CA GLU A 17 -10.32 3.30 -5.22
C GLU A 17 -9.13 3.65 -4.32
N LYS A 18 -8.07 2.89 -4.52
CA LYS A 18 -6.79 3.13 -3.85
C LYS A 18 -6.02 4.32 -4.50
N PRO A 19 -5.19 5.03 -3.77
CA PRO A 19 -5.11 5.03 -2.30
C PRO A 19 -6.33 5.73 -1.70
N LEU A 20 -6.82 5.23 -0.57
CA LEU A 20 -8.07 5.70 0.05
C LEU A 20 -8.01 7.19 0.42
N GLY A 21 -6.86 7.67 0.87
CA GLY A 21 -6.61 9.07 1.22
C GLY A 21 -5.18 9.49 0.89
N LEU A 22 -4.93 10.79 0.90
CA LEU A 22 -3.59 11.34 0.66
C LEU A 22 -2.65 11.15 1.86
N ASN A 23 -3.22 10.89 3.03
CA ASN A 23 -2.49 10.68 4.28
C ASN A 23 -3.34 9.94 5.31
N ALA A 24 -2.70 9.53 6.42
CA ALA A 24 -3.36 8.79 7.49
C ALA A 24 -4.48 9.57 8.17
N ILE A 25 -4.38 10.89 8.30
CA ILE A 25 -5.38 11.75 8.95
C ILE A 25 -6.68 11.74 8.14
N GLU A 26 -6.60 11.92 6.83
CA GLU A 26 -7.76 11.84 5.93
C GLU A 26 -8.41 10.44 5.96
N THR A 27 -7.57 9.41 5.92
CA THR A 27 -8.04 8.03 5.97
C THR A 27 -8.76 7.71 7.27
N ALA A 28 -8.20 8.12 8.41
CA ALA A 28 -8.85 7.96 9.72
C ALA A 28 -10.20 8.68 9.77
N ALA A 29 -10.26 9.93 9.30
CA ALA A 29 -11.51 10.71 9.28
C ALA A 29 -12.63 10.04 8.45
N MET A 30 -12.27 9.40 7.35
CA MET A 30 -13.22 8.63 6.54
C MET A 30 -13.72 7.37 7.26
N PHE A 31 -12.84 6.62 7.94
CA PHE A 31 -13.25 5.47 8.76
C PHE A 31 -14.10 5.87 9.95
N ASP A 32 -13.78 6.99 10.64
CA ASP A 32 -14.59 7.53 11.72
C ASP A 32 -16.00 7.92 11.22
N THR A 33 -16.08 8.50 10.01
CA THR A 33 -17.37 8.82 9.40
C THR A 33 -18.16 7.55 9.07
N ALA A 34 -17.52 6.51 8.56
CA ALA A 34 -18.14 5.22 8.30
C ALA A 34 -18.69 4.61 9.60
N ALA A 35 -17.89 4.61 10.68
CA ALA A 35 -18.29 4.09 11.99
C ALA A 35 -19.49 4.85 12.58
N ARG A 36 -19.46 6.19 12.57
CA ARG A 36 -20.56 7.03 13.07
C ARG A 36 -21.89 6.80 12.35
N ASN A 37 -21.82 6.48 11.05
CA ASN A 37 -23.01 6.23 10.23
C ASN A 37 -23.40 4.75 10.15
N GLY A 38 -22.67 3.83 10.80
CA GLY A 38 -22.91 2.40 10.74
C GLY A 38 -22.80 1.86 9.29
N ARG A 39 -21.82 2.34 8.52
CA ARG A 39 -21.60 1.95 7.13
C ARG A 39 -20.22 1.34 6.93
N LEU A 40 -20.10 0.49 5.91
CA LEU A 40 -18.84 -0.09 5.50
C LEU A 40 -18.09 0.90 4.59
N LEU A 41 -16.80 1.05 4.85
CA LEU A 41 -15.84 1.66 3.95
C LEU A 41 -14.74 0.64 3.66
N ILE A 42 -14.50 0.39 2.39
CA ILE A 42 -13.48 -0.56 1.94
C ILE A 42 -12.60 0.14 0.89
N GLU A 43 -11.29 0.03 1.05
CA GLU A 43 -10.33 0.43 0.03
C GLU A 43 -10.19 -0.66 -1.03
N ALA A 44 -10.28 -0.28 -2.31
CA ALA A 44 -10.27 -1.20 -3.44
C ALA A 44 -8.84 -1.64 -3.82
N VAL A 45 -8.12 -2.24 -2.89
CA VAL A 45 -6.81 -2.85 -3.15
C VAL A 45 -7.02 -4.24 -3.75
N TRP A 46 -7.23 -4.30 -5.06
CA TRP A 46 -7.58 -5.54 -5.77
C TRP A 46 -6.59 -6.70 -5.52
N GLY A 47 -5.30 -6.39 -5.33
CA GLY A 47 -4.27 -7.39 -5.04
C GLY A 47 -4.57 -8.25 -3.81
N ARG A 48 -5.28 -7.71 -2.82
CA ARG A 48 -5.71 -8.43 -1.60
C ARG A 48 -6.71 -9.55 -1.91
N TRP A 49 -7.50 -9.39 -2.95
CA TRP A 49 -8.57 -10.32 -3.34
C TRP A 49 -8.11 -11.33 -4.39
N HIS A 50 -6.89 -11.19 -4.91
CA HIS A 50 -6.37 -12.11 -5.91
C HIS A 50 -6.04 -13.48 -5.28
N PRO A 51 -6.46 -14.60 -5.87
CA PRO A 51 -6.25 -15.95 -5.31
C PRO A 51 -4.79 -16.28 -4.99
N ARG A 52 -3.86 -15.79 -5.80
CA ARG A 52 -2.40 -15.95 -5.55
C ARG A 52 -1.98 -15.32 -4.22
N PHE A 53 -2.48 -14.11 -3.92
CA PHE A 53 -2.16 -13.43 -2.67
C PHE A 53 -2.79 -14.15 -1.47
N ALA A 54 -4.05 -14.55 -1.59
CA ALA A 54 -4.74 -15.34 -0.57
C ALA A 54 -4.00 -16.65 -0.27
N ARG A 55 -3.51 -17.34 -1.33
CA ARG A 55 -2.72 -18.56 -1.18
C ARG A 55 -1.38 -18.33 -0.47
N MET A 56 -0.69 -17.23 -0.81
CA MET A 56 0.55 -16.85 -0.14
C MET A 56 0.32 -16.63 1.37
N VAL A 57 -0.68 -15.82 1.74
CA VAL A 57 -1.03 -15.57 3.15
C VAL A 57 -1.39 -16.89 3.86
N GLN A 58 -2.16 -17.76 3.22
CA GLN A 58 -2.51 -19.07 3.76
C GLN A 58 -1.28 -19.93 4.06
N LEU A 59 -0.32 -20.03 3.13
CA LEU A 59 0.92 -20.79 3.31
C LEU A 59 1.75 -20.25 4.46
N VAL A 60 1.93 -18.91 4.50
CA VAL A 60 2.67 -18.25 5.59
C VAL A 60 1.98 -18.53 6.94
N THR A 61 0.67 -18.33 7.01
CA THR A 61 -0.11 -18.56 8.25
C THR A 61 -0.06 -20.01 8.70
N ALA A 62 -0.01 -20.95 7.76
CA ALA A 62 0.14 -22.38 8.05
C ALA A 62 1.58 -22.78 8.46
N GLY A 63 2.51 -21.84 8.51
CA GLY A 63 3.90 -22.08 8.93
C GLY A 63 4.78 -22.75 7.88
N ALA A 64 4.43 -22.66 6.60
CA ALA A 64 5.20 -23.29 5.51
C ALA A 64 6.65 -22.83 5.44
N ILE A 65 6.93 -21.59 5.89
CA ILE A 65 8.27 -21.00 5.94
C ILE A 65 8.77 -20.74 7.37
N GLY A 66 8.08 -21.25 8.39
CA GLY A 66 8.36 -20.90 9.79
C GLY A 66 7.91 -19.48 10.13
N ASP A 67 8.69 -18.77 10.96
CA ASP A 67 8.46 -17.37 11.26
C ASP A 67 8.99 -16.48 10.14
N ILE A 68 8.27 -15.40 9.82
CA ILE A 68 8.71 -14.43 8.80
C ILE A 68 9.93 -13.68 9.30
N GLU A 69 10.98 -13.60 8.48
CA GLU A 69 12.19 -12.80 8.73
C GLU A 69 12.28 -11.59 7.80
N HIS A 70 11.90 -11.78 6.52
CA HIS A 70 12.00 -10.74 5.50
C HIS A 70 10.89 -10.76 4.48
N ILE A 71 10.46 -9.57 4.03
CA ILE A 71 9.47 -9.37 2.97
C ILE A 71 10.07 -8.45 1.91
N GLU A 72 10.32 -8.98 0.73
CA GLU A 72 10.79 -8.23 -0.44
C GLU A 72 9.62 -7.94 -1.37
N THR A 73 9.45 -6.67 -1.76
CA THR A 73 8.36 -6.27 -2.65
C THR A 73 8.82 -5.28 -3.71
N ALA A 74 8.34 -5.43 -4.92
CA ALA A 74 8.56 -4.47 -5.99
C ALA A 74 7.29 -4.30 -6.81
N PHE A 75 6.93 -3.07 -7.09
CA PHE A 75 5.94 -2.72 -8.09
C PHE A 75 6.48 -1.55 -8.90
N THR A 76 7.06 -1.87 -10.04
CA THR A 76 7.71 -0.90 -10.91
C THR A 76 7.24 -1.04 -12.34
N PHE A 77 7.22 0.04 -13.07
CA PHE A 77 7.01 0.08 -14.51
C PHE A 77 7.55 1.39 -15.08
N THR A 78 7.94 1.38 -16.34
CA THR A 78 8.30 2.60 -17.04
C THR A 78 7.07 3.17 -17.72
N SER A 79 6.78 4.44 -17.52
CA SER A 79 5.67 5.12 -18.16
C SER A 79 6.07 6.52 -18.65
N GLU A 80 5.80 6.77 -19.91
CA GLU A 80 5.89 8.10 -20.52
C GLU A 80 4.57 8.86 -20.28
N MET A 81 4.25 9.12 -19.01
CA MET A 81 3.05 9.84 -18.64
C MET A 81 3.20 11.32 -18.99
N THR A 82 2.28 11.82 -19.79
CA THR A 82 2.06 13.26 -19.99
C THR A 82 0.63 13.56 -19.58
N ASP A 83 0.36 14.69 -18.94
CA ASP A 83 -0.98 15.11 -18.53
C ASP A 83 -1.76 14.03 -17.75
N ASN A 84 -1.13 13.52 -16.68
CA ASN A 84 -1.70 12.46 -15.85
C ASN A 84 -1.75 12.91 -14.38
N TYR A 85 -2.84 12.59 -13.67
CA TYR A 85 -3.00 12.92 -12.24
C TYR A 85 -1.86 12.37 -11.37
N ARG A 86 -1.25 11.25 -11.78
CA ARG A 86 -0.08 10.66 -11.09
C ARG A 86 1.15 11.57 -11.05
N LEU A 87 1.20 12.58 -11.92
CA LEU A 87 2.26 13.58 -11.96
C LEU A 87 1.89 14.85 -11.16
N ASN A 88 0.68 14.91 -10.59
CA ASN A 88 0.19 16.07 -9.86
C ASN A 88 0.29 15.88 -8.34
N PRO A 89 1.18 16.61 -7.64
CA PRO A 89 1.32 16.48 -6.18
C PRO A 89 0.04 16.76 -5.40
N SER A 90 -0.78 17.72 -5.86
CA SER A 90 -2.02 18.09 -5.17
C SER A 90 -3.13 17.01 -5.28
N MET A 91 -2.97 16.09 -6.21
CA MET A 91 -3.88 14.95 -6.40
C MET A 91 -3.32 13.64 -5.83
N GLY A 92 -2.24 13.70 -5.03
CA GLY A 92 -1.59 12.51 -4.50
C GLY A 92 -0.79 11.76 -5.55
N GLY A 93 -0.15 12.48 -6.47
CA GLY A 93 0.75 11.88 -7.45
C GLY A 93 1.99 11.28 -6.79
N GLY A 94 2.67 10.41 -7.53
CA GLY A 94 3.87 9.72 -7.10
C GLY A 94 3.74 8.21 -7.05
N ALA A 95 4.86 7.53 -7.21
CA ALA A 95 4.92 6.08 -7.28
C ALA A 95 4.54 5.41 -5.94
N LEU A 96 4.92 6.03 -4.81
CA LEU A 96 4.62 5.49 -3.49
C LEU A 96 3.10 5.39 -3.24
N LEU A 97 2.35 6.44 -3.51
CA LEU A 97 0.90 6.41 -3.32
C LEU A 97 0.20 5.54 -4.36
N ASP A 98 0.64 5.56 -5.62
CA ASP A 98 -0.04 4.81 -6.68
C ASP A 98 0.19 3.30 -6.58
N VAL A 99 1.43 2.85 -6.33
CA VAL A 99 1.76 1.41 -6.32
C VAL A 99 2.34 0.92 -5.00
N GLY A 100 2.89 1.77 -4.15
CA GLY A 100 3.40 1.39 -2.83
C GLY A 100 2.30 0.98 -1.85
N CYS A 101 1.07 1.46 -2.04
CA CYS A 101 -0.08 1.04 -1.26
C CYS A 101 -0.30 -0.49 -1.31
N TYR A 102 -0.06 -1.14 -2.45
CA TYR A 102 -0.14 -2.61 -2.57
C TYR A 102 0.88 -3.32 -1.68
N GLN A 103 2.08 -2.75 -1.59
CA GLN A 103 3.18 -3.26 -0.77
C GLN A 103 2.86 -3.12 0.72
N ALA A 104 2.39 -1.95 1.15
CA ALA A 104 1.96 -1.70 2.53
C ALA A 104 0.82 -2.64 2.95
N HIS A 105 -0.18 -2.81 2.10
CA HIS A 105 -1.27 -3.76 2.35
C HIS A 105 -0.78 -5.21 2.47
N ALA A 106 0.22 -5.61 1.69
CA ALA A 106 0.81 -6.93 1.78
C ALA A 106 1.55 -7.13 3.11
N TRP A 107 2.31 -6.13 3.57
CA TRP A 107 3.00 -6.18 4.86
C TRP A 107 2.01 -6.37 6.01
N VAL A 108 0.96 -5.54 6.06
CA VAL A 108 -0.10 -5.66 7.08
C VAL A 108 -0.75 -7.04 7.08
N ALA A 109 -1.03 -7.59 5.87
CA ALA A 109 -1.67 -8.90 5.77
C ALA A 109 -0.78 -10.06 6.22
N LEU A 110 0.50 -10.03 5.82
CA LEU A 110 1.47 -11.08 6.13
C LEU A 110 1.88 -11.06 7.61
N THR A 111 1.90 -9.89 8.23
CA THR A 111 2.26 -9.71 9.64
C THR A 111 1.07 -9.68 10.59
N LYS A 112 -0.11 -10.16 10.13
CA LYS A 112 -1.35 -10.28 10.93
C LYS A 112 -1.83 -8.96 11.55
N GLY A 113 -1.70 -7.86 10.80
CA GLY A 113 -2.13 -6.55 11.26
C GLY A 113 -1.13 -5.89 12.21
N ALA A 114 0.17 -6.08 11.98
CA ALA A 114 1.22 -5.40 12.72
C ALA A 114 0.96 -3.89 12.83
N ALA A 115 1.20 -3.33 13.99
CA ALA A 115 0.91 -1.93 14.29
C ALA A 115 2.16 -1.05 14.32
N ASP A 116 3.35 -1.63 14.42
CA ASP A 116 4.61 -0.89 14.52
C ASP A 116 5.43 -1.05 13.23
N PHE A 117 5.64 0.07 12.54
CA PHE A 117 6.42 0.18 11.31
C PHE A 117 7.46 1.29 11.48
N SER A 118 8.72 0.94 11.44
CA SER A 118 9.84 1.89 11.54
C SER A 118 10.61 1.93 10.22
N ILE A 119 10.64 3.07 9.55
CA ILE A 119 11.48 3.26 8.37
C ILE A 119 12.93 3.28 8.81
N THR A 120 13.75 2.38 8.28
CA THR A 120 15.18 2.28 8.58
C THR A 120 16.04 2.93 7.51
N GLU A 121 15.57 2.95 6.27
CA GLU A 121 16.23 3.60 5.15
C GLU A 121 15.21 4.06 4.12
N LEU A 122 15.44 5.22 3.50
CA LEU A 122 14.56 5.78 2.47
C LEU A 122 15.38 6.50 1.42
N ALA A 123 15.26 6.07 0.17
CA ALA A 123 15.78 6.76 -0.99
C ALA A 123 14.65 7.13 -1.95
N ARG A 124 14.71 8.32 -2.55
CA ARG A 124 13.73 8.77 -3.54
C ARG A 124 14.38 9.44 -4.73
N THR A 125 13.88 9.14 -5.91
CA THR A 125 14.11 9.95 -7.12
C THR A 125 12.86 10.79 -7.36
N VAL A 126 13.02 12.11 -7.40
CA VAL A 126 11.94 13.07 -7.54
C VAL A 126 11.89 13.59 -8.98
N GLY A 127 10.70 13.62 -9.57
CA GLY A 127 10.46 14.13 -10.91
C GLY A 127 10.31 15.67 -10.95
N PRO A 128 10.20 16.26 -12.16
CA PRO A 128 10.10 17.72 -12.35
C PRO A 128 8.92 18.36 -11.64
N THR A 129 7.83 17.63 -11.42
CA THR A 129 6.62 18.14 -10.75
C THR A 129 6.68 18.03 -9.22
N GLY A 130 7.77 17.47 -8.67
CA GLY A 130 7.95 17.27 -7.24
C GLY A 130 7.40 15.95 -6.69
N ILE A 131 6.79 15.09 -7.53
CA ILE A 131 6.37 13.73 -7.12
C ILE A 131 7.55 12.78 -7.08
N ASP A 132 7.45 11.71 -6.31
CA ASP A 132 8.41 10.61 -6.39
C ASP A 132 8.17 9.78 -7.66
N LEU A 133 9.22 9.70 -8.50
CA LEU A 133 9.26 8.75 -9.62
C LEU A 133 9.65 7.36 -9.16
N THR A 134 10.50 7.29 -8.15
CA THR A 134 10.92 6.06 -7.47
C THR A 134 11.02 6.31 -5.99
N THR A 135 10.44 5.43 -5.21
CA THR A 135 10.66 5.32 -3.77
C THR A 135 11.19 3.92 -3.46
N ASP A 136 12.32 3.88 -2.80
CA ASP A 136 12.99 2.68 -2.30
C ASP A 136 13.05 2.80 -0.77
N VAL A 137 12.44 1.87 -0.05
CA VAL A 137 12.28 1.96 1.40
C VAL A 137 12.55 0.64 2.09
N ASN A 138 13.36 0.69 3.14
CA ASN A 138 13.55 -0.38 4.10
C ASN A 138 12.77 -0.08 5.39
N VAL A 139 12.07 -1.07 5.90
CA VAL A 139 11.18 -0.97 7.06
C VAL A 139 11.45 -2.13 8.01
N ARG A 140 11.36 -1.84 9.30
CA ARG A 140 11.28 -2.84 10.36
C ARG A 140 9.84 -2.90 10.86
N ILE A 141 9.30 -4.11 10.96
CA ILE A 141 7.93 -4.38 11.38
C ILE A 141 7.95 -5.16 12.68
N ASN A 142 7.34 -4.62 13.74
CA ASN A 142 7.29 -5.20 15.10
C ASN A 142 8.66 -5.67 15.63
N ASN A 143 9.73 -4.99 15.29
CA ASN A 143 11.13 -5.28 15.66
C ASN A 143 11.73 -6.59 15.10
N ASN A 144 10.95 -7.50 14.56
CA ASN A 144 11.40 -8.85 14.19
C ASN A 144 11.47 -9.08 12.68
N VAL A 145 10.60 -8.42 11.91
CA VAL A 145 10.52 -8.61 10.45
C VAL A 145 11.16 -7.41 9.77
N THR A 146 12.02 -7.66 8.79
CA THR A 146 12.47 -6.62 7.87
C THR A 146 11.63 -6.64 6.62
N ALA A 147 11.40 -5.48 6.01
CA ALA A 147 10.73 -5.39 4.73
C ALA A 147 11.44 -4.36 3.83
N HIS A 148 11.51 -4.69 2.55
CA HIS A 148 12.01 -3.81 1.51
C HIS A 148 10.94 -3.60 0.43
N ALA A 149 10.77 -2.38 -0.04
CA ALA A 149 9.84 -2.06 -1.10
C ALA A 149 10.42 -1.07 -2.11
N VAL A 150 10.24 -1.39 -3.39
CA VAL A 150 10.51 -0.47 -4.50
C VAL A 150 9.24 -0.16 -5.25
N SER A 151 8.86 1.10 -5.28
CA SER A 151 7.76 1.65 -6.06
C SER A 151 8.31 2.57 -7.14
N SER A 152 7.98 2.38 -8.42
CA SER A 152 8.57 3.21 -9.46
C SER A 152 7.75 3.32 -10.73
N PHE A 153 7.78 4.53 -11.33
CA PHE A 153 7.33 4.83 -12.69
C PHE A 153 8.50 4.93 -13.69
N ALA A 154 9.74 4.74 -13.25
CA ALA A 154 10.94 4.94 -14.04
C ALA A 154 11.84 3.70 -14.17
N LEU A 155 11.52 2.61 -13.50
CA LEU A 155 12.25 1.36 -13.58
C LEU A 155 11.52 0.35 -14.48
N PRO A 156 12.23 -0.64 -15.04
CA PRO A 156 11.62 -1.73 -15.79
C PRO A 156 10.48 -2.41 -15.03
N SER A 157 9.50 -2.94 -15.75
CA SER A 157 8.33 -3.59 -15.15
C SER A 157 8.73 -4.78 -14.28
N LYS A 158 8.36 -4.70 -13.00
CA LYS A 158 8.53 -5.77 -12.01
C LYS A 158 7.36 -5.75 -11.03
N GLN A 159 6.67 -6.88 -10.90
CA GLN A 159 5.65 -7.09 -9.87
C GLN A 159 6.03 -8.34 -9.09
N GLN A 160 6.59 -8.14 -7.91
CA GLN A 160 7.17 -9.21 -7.10
C GLN A 160 6.79 -9.08 -5.63
N PHE A 161 6.48 -10.24 -5.04
CA PHE A 161 6.37 -10.44 -3.59
C PHE A 161 7.16 -11.71 -3.24
N ILE A 162 8.16 -11.55 -2.38
CA ILE A 162 8.94 -12.66 -1.81
C ILE A 162 8.80 -12.56 -0.30
N VAL A 163 8.51 -13.68 0.35
CA VAL A 163 8.46 -13.78 1.80
C VAL A 163 9.43 -14.87 2.21
N SER A 164 10.39 -14.52 3.04
CA SER A 164 11.39 -15.42 3.58
C SER A 164 11.18 -15.63 5.07
N GLY A 165 11.45 -16.80 5.56
CA GLY A 165 11.28 -17.16 6.96
C GLY A 165 12.36 -18.14 7.43
N THR A 166 12.21 -18.62 8.65
CA THR A 166 13.19 -19.46 9.36
C THR A 166 13.32 -20.89 8.81
N ARG A 167 12.51 -21.29 7.84
CA ARG A 167 12.52 -22.61 7.18
C ARG A 167 12.44 -22.51 5.68
#